data_5805d24659fba3bb51de5eb61b6d41dd
#
_entry.id   5805d24659fba3bb51de5eb61b6d41dd
#
_cell.length_a   1.000
_cell.length_b   1.000
_cell.length_c   1.000
_cell.angle_alpha   90.00
_cell.angle_beta   90.00
_cell.angle_gamma   90.00
#
_symmetry.space_group_name_H-M   'P 1'
#
loop_
_entity.id
_entity.type
_entity.pdbx_description
1 polymer ?
#
loop_
_entity_poly.entity_id
_entity_poly.type
_entity_poly.pdbx_seq_one_letter_code
_entity_poly.pdbx_strand_id
1 'polypeptide(L)'
;MTGEGRKGEYFLAGETVENWRALSLRDLWTPEETAQLLKTGRNSHGTVSGNMVDVVQHSTQYMSDEDLLAIGIYLKSLPAGKNDLPMQVAQGPGPVIAPHPAPQASGHAPSATSAVSSDVPADLYASRGGLGYLQFCADCHRADGGGVKDVFPPLAGNFSLQSQDPSTLIHLMLAGWKAPVTQSHARPLTMPAFAQLKDAEIADILNFARRSWGRADAREIHAREVQSMRKQLDAKGESARPFETPRLAAMLDESNAKQLVYGARLNIETRDLLPRNVGNALNCASCHLNAGTVADGSPYIGVSAFFPGYAPRAGRVITLEDRINGCFLRSMNGKPLPAVDFLRGAPLGPGTV
;
A
#
# COMPACT_ATOMS: atom_id res chain seq x y z
N MET A 1 -13.36 11.89 -25.61
CA MET A 1 -13.28 10.48 -26.10
C MET A 1 -14.48 10.27 -27.00
N THR A 2 -14.25 10.13 -28.29
CA THR A 2 -15.29 9.76 -29.24
C THR A 2 -15.57 8.29 -29.03
N GLY A 3 -16.82 7.93 -28.65
CA GLY A 3 -17.24 6.56 -28.34
C GLY A 3 -17.31 5.60 -29.53
N GLU A 4 -16.49 5.81 -30.56
CA GLU A 4 -16.32 4.86 -31.64
C GLU A 4 -15.39 3.73 -31.15
N GLY A 5 -16.01 2.61 -30.82
CA GLY A 5 -15.30 1.39 -30.47
C GLY A 5 -14.28 1.05 -31.56
N ARG A 6 -13.01 1.02 -31.22
CA ARG A 6 -11.96 0.57 -32.15
C ARG A 6 -12.28 -0.87 -32.54
N LYS A 7 -12.46 -1.09 -33.84
CA LYS A 7 -12.75 -2.42 -34.39
C LYS A 7 -11.44 -3.15 -34.71
N GLY A 8 -11.47 -4.47 -34.66
CA GLY A 8 -10.37 -5.32 -35.08
C GLY A 8 -9.28 -5.49 -34.00
N GLU A 9 -8.03 -5.43 -34.43
CA GLU A 9 -6.85 -5.74 -33.59
C GLU A 9 -6.64 -4.77 -32.41
N TYR A 10 -7.22 -3.58 -32.45
CA TYR A 10 -7.11 -2.56 -31.38
C TYR A 10 -8.26 -2.61 -30.36
N PHE A 11 -9.27 -3.44 -30.59
CA PHE A 11 -10.40 -3.54 -29.68
C PHE A 11 -9.95 -4.17 -28.35
N LEU A 12 -10.08 -3.44 -27.25
CA LEU A 12 -9.65 -3.85 -25.90
C LEU A 12 -8.16 -4.24 -25.79
N ALA A 13 -7.30 -3.75 -26.67
CA ALA A 13 -5.87 -4.07 -26.69
C ALA A 13 -5.05 -3.31 -25.62
N GLY A 14 -5.70 -2.46 -24.86
CA GLY A 14 -5.05 -1.62 -23.86
C GLY A 14 -4.47 -0.34 -24.42
N GLU A 15 -4.37 0.68 -23.59
CA GLU A 15 -3.81 2.00 -23.92
C GLU A 15 -3.42 2.74 -22.64
N THR A 16 -2.58 3.77 -22.74
CA THR A 16 -2.30 4.68 -21.63
C THR A 16 -3.29 5.83 -21.64
N VAL A 17 -4.09 5.97 -20.60
CA VAL A 17 -5.10 7.00 -20.41
C VAL A 17 -4.78 7.74 -19.11
N GLU A 18 -4.63 9.06 -19.17
CA GLU A 18 -4.36 9.91 -18.00
C GLU A 18 -3.15 9.43 -17.15
N ASN A 19 -2.11 8.96 -17.81
CA ASN A 19 -0.91 8.37 -17.23
C ASN A 19 -1.13 7.00 -16.54
N TRP A 20 -2.30 6.38 -16.72
CA TRP A 20 -2.57 5.02 -16.31
C TRP A 20 -2.51 4.08 -17.50
N ARG A 21 -1.69 3.06 -17.40
CA ARG A 21 -1.63 2.02 -18.43
C ARG A 21 -2.78 1.04 -18.23
N ALA A 22 -3.80 1.13 -19.07
CA ALA A 22 -4.79 0.07 -19.20
C ALA A 22 -4.17 -1.11 -19.96
N LEU A 23 -4.22 -2.29 -19.39
CA LEU A 23 -3.74 -3.51 -20.04
C LEU A 23 -4.74 -3.99 -21.09
N SER A 24 -4.26 -4.83 -22.02
CA SER A 24 -5.18 -5.61 -22.86
C SER A 24 -6.08 -6.46 -21.99
N LEU A 25 -7.38 -6.45 -22.27
CA LEU A 25 -8.34 -7.32 -21.60
C LEU A 25 -8.56 -8.64 -22.36
N ARG A 26 -7.87 -8.83 -23.47
CA ARG A 26 -8.07 -9.95 -24.41
C ARG A 26 -7.21 -11.12 -23.96
N ASP A 27 -7.85 -12.25 -23.66
CA ASP A 27 -7.19 -13.50 -23.26
C ASP A 27 -6.16 -13.37 -22.12
N LEU A 28 -6.33 -12.36 -21.25
CA LEU A 28 -5.31 -12.02 -20.24
C LEU A 28 -5.38 -12.96 -19.03
N TRP A 29 -6.57 -13.12 -18.45
CA TRP A 29 -6.78 -13.90 -17.21
C TRP A 29 -7.84 -14.98 -17.40
N THR A 30 -8.00 -15.83 -16.38
CA THR A 30 -9.16 -16.72 -16.35
C THR A 30 -10.45 -15.93 -16.16
N PRO A 31 -11.61 -16.49 -16.56
CA PRO A 31 -12.90 -15.84 -16.30
C PRO A 31 -13.12 -15.52 -14.81
N GLU A 32 -12.69 -16.41 -13.92
CA GLU A 32 -12.83 -16.31 -12.48
C GLU A 32 -11.95 -15.18 -11.92
N GLU A 33 -10.69 -15.08 -12.37
CA GLU A 33 -9.77 -13.98 -11.98
C GLU A 33 -10.27 -12.62 -12.45
N THR A 34 -10.88 -12.57 -13.65
CA THR A 34 -11.51 -11.36 -14.18
C THR A 34 -12.73 -10.98 -13.34
N ALA A 35 -13.60 -11.95 -13.04
CA ALA A 35 -14.78 -11.72 -12.20
C ALA A 35 -14.37 -11.25 -10.81
N GLN A 36 -13.35 -11.86 -10.21
CA GLN A 36 -12.81 -11.45 -8.91
C GLN A 36 -12.29 -10.01 -8.95
N LEU A 37 -11.53 -9.64 -9.98
CA LEU A 37 -11.00 -8.28 -10.14
C LEU A 37 -12.12 -7.24 -10.25
N LEU A 38 -13.15 -7.53 -11.03
CA LEU A 38 -14.31 -6.65 -11.20
C LEU A 38 -15.17 -6.58 -9.93
N LYS A 39 -15.27 -7.65 -9.16
CA LYS A 39 -16.04 -7.68 -7.91
C LYS A 39 -15.35 -6.95 -6.77
N THR A 40 -14.06 -7.15 -6.62
CA THR A 40 -13.31 -6.77 -5.41
C THR A 40 -12.24 -5.69 -5.65
N GLY A 41 -11.92 -5.39 -6.91
CA GLY A 41 -10.82 -4.52 -7.31
C GLY A 41 -9.45 -5.18 -7.25
N ARG A 42 -9.37 -6.49 -6.97
CA ARG A 42 -8.11 -7.22 -6.84
C ARG A 42 -8.21 -8.68 -7.27
N ASN A 43 -7.12 -9.25 -7.74
CA ASN A 43 -6.94 -10.67 -7.97
C ASN A 43 -5.51 -11.11 -7.59
N SER A 44 -5.12 -12.34 -7.95
CA SER A 44 -3.78 -12.89 -7.69
C SER A 44 -2.63 -12.11 -8.37
N HIS A 45 -2.93 -11.35 -9.41
CA HIS A 45 -1.95 -10.63 -10.24
C HIS A 45 -1.86 -9.13 -9.94
N GLY A 46 -2.74 -8.58 -9.12
CA GLY A 46 -2.69 -7.17 -8.77
C GLY A 46 -4.03 -6.55 -8.39
N THR A 47 -4.08 -5.24 -8.49
CA THR A 47 -5.23 -4.41 -8.10
C THR A 47 -5.56 -3.42 -9.20
N VAL A 48 -6.84 -3.04 -9.28
CA VAL A 48 -7.26 -1.97 -10.20
C VAL A 48 -6.63 -0.64 -9.83
N SER A 49 -6.40 0.22 -10.82
CA SER A 49 -5.87 1.58 -10.66
C SER A 49 -6.57 2.54 -11.62
N GLY A 50 -6.32 3.83 -11.42
CA GLY A 50 -6.97 4.88 -12.23
C GLY A 50 -8.49 4.79 -12.17
N ASN A 51 -9.14 5.09 -13.28
CA ASN A 51 -10.60 5.13 -13.37
C ASN A 51 -11.29 3.80 -13.06
N MET A 52 -10.57 2.67 -13.13
CA MET A 52 -11.13 1.37 -12.73
C MET A 52 -11.45 1.26 -11.24
N VAL A 53 -10.85 2.09 -10.39
CA VAL A 53 -11.21 2.18 -8.98
C VAL A 53 -12.67 2.59 -8.83
N ASP A 54 -13.08 3.64 -9.52
CA ASP A 54 -14.46 4.15 -9.50
C ASP A 54 -15.45 3.16 -10.14
N VAL A 55 -15.04 2.50 -11.24
CA VAL A 55 -15.86 1.47 -11.89
C VAL A 55 -16.16 0.33 -10.93
N VAL A 56 -15.18 -0.16 -10.19
CA VAL A 56 -15.40 -1.21 -9.18
C VAL A 56 -16.24 -0.67 -8.03
N GLN A 57 -15.86 0.48 -7.47
CA GLN A 57 -16.50 1.03 -6.27
C GLN A 57 -17.98 1.40 -6.49
N HIS A 58 -18.32 1.91 -7.65
CA HIS A 58 -19.66 2.46 -7.91
C HIS A 58 -20.51 1.61 -8.86
N SER A 59 -19.97 0.54 -9.45
CA SER A 59 -20.68 -0.26 -10.44
C SER A 59 -20.46 -1.77 -10.25
N THR A 60 -19.31 -2.31 -10.66
CA THR A 60 -19.17 -3.76 -10.88
C THR A 60 -19.25 -4.58 -9.59
N GLN A 61 -18.90 -4.04 -8.42
CA GLN A 61 -19.08 -4.76 -7.16
C GLN A 61 -20.54 -5.17 -6.86
N TYR A 62 -21.51 -4.48 -7.46
CA TYR A 62 -22.95 -4.72 -7.26
C TYR A 62 -23.55 -5.68 -8.29
N MET A 63 -22.79 -6.04 -9.33
CA MET A 63 -23.24 -7.02 -10.33
C MET A 63 -23.32 -8.43 -9.72
N SER A 64 -24.13 -9.29 -10.31
CA SER A 64 -24.17 -10.72 -9.93
C SER A 64 -22.85 -11.41 -10.28
N ASP A 65 -22.51 -12.48 -9.58
CA ASP A 65 -21.30 -13.25 -9.87
C ASP A 65 -21.40 -13.93 -11.25
N GLU A 66 -22.61 -14.28 -11.68
CA GLU A 66 -22.88 -14.84 -13.01
C GLU A 66 -22.62 -13.84 -14.13
N ASP A 67 -23.03 -12.58 -13.97
CA ASP A 67 -22.77 -11.53 -14.96
C ASP A 67 -21.27 -11.22 -15.05
N LEU A 68 -20.59 -11.15 -13.91
CA LEU A 68 -19.14 -10.91 -13.89
C LEU A 68 -18.35 -12.07 -14.52
N LEU A 69 -18.80 -13.30 -14.27
CA LEU A 69 -18.20 -14.48 -14.90
C LEU A 69 -18.46 -14.48 -16.42
N ALA A 70 -19.67 -14.08 -16.86
CA ALA A 70 -19.97 -13.96 -18.28
C ALA A 70 -19.09 -12.93 -18.98
N ILE A 71 -18.81 -11.80 -18.33
CA ILE A 71 -17.83 -10.82 -18.82
C ILE A 71 -16.44 -11.46 -18.95
N GLY A 72 -16.00 -12.21 -17.94
CA GLY A 72 -14.71 -12.91 -17.97
C GLY A 72 -14.62 -13.92 -19.11
N ILE A 73 -15.66 -14.72 -19.32
CA ILE A 73 -15.75 -15.69 -20.42
C ILE A 73 -15.67 -14.99 -21.78
N TYR A 74 -16.40 -13.87 -21.95
CA TYR A 74 -16.33 -13.10 -23.16
C TYR A 74 -14.91 -12.55 -23.43
N LEU A 75 -14.29 -11.93 -22.45
CA LEU A 75 -12.93 -11.38 -22.61
C LEU A 75 -11.90 -12.48 -22.91
N LYS A 76 -12.04 -13.66 -22.29
CA LYS A 76 -11.19 -14.83 -22.53
C LYS A 76 -11.37 -15.40 -23.94
N SER A 77 -12.56 -15.28 -24.52
CA SER A 77 -12.86 -15.77 -25.89
C SER A 77 -12.29 -14.87 -26.99
N LEU A 78 -11.84 -13.64 -26.66
CA LEU A 78 -11.28 -12.73 -27.64
C LEU A 78 -9.87 -13.19 -28.03
N PRO A 79 -9.52 -13.19 -29.33
CA PRO A 79 -8.17 -13.53 -29.76
C PRO A 79 -7.17 -12.51 -29.20
N ALA A 80 -5.99 -12.95 -28.80
CA ALA A 80 -4.91 -12.07 -28.38
C ALA A 80 -4.63 -11.02 -29.44
N GLY A 81 -4.48 -9.75 -29.04
CA GLY A 81 -4.21 -8.65 -29.97
C GLY A 81 -2.73 -8.59 -30.34
N LYS A 82 -2.42 -7.94 -31.48
CA LYS A 82 -1.02 -7.79 -31.93
C LYS A 82 -0.14 -7.00 -30.96
N ASN A 83 -0.76 -6.14 -30.13
CA ASN A 83 -0.07 -5.33 -29.12
C ASN A 83 -0.13 -5.97 -27.73
N ASP A 84 -0.77 -7.15 -27.61
CA ASP A 84 -0.77 -7.91 -26.38
C ASP A 84 0.63 -8.51 -26.20
N LEU A 85 1.42 -7.84 -25.39
CA LEU A 85 2.69 -8.41 -24.96
C LEU A 85 2.35 -9.64 -24.11
N PRO A 86 2.89 -10.82 -24.43
CA PRO A 86 2.67 -11.98 -23.61
C PRO A 86 3.16 -11.67 -22.21
N MET A 87 2.24 -11.50 -21.29
CA MET A 87 2.60 -11.48 -19.88
C MET A 87 3.10 -12.88 -19.58
N GLN A 88 4.40 -12.99 -19.33
CA GLN A 88 4.92 -14.17 -18.69
C GLN A 88 4.36 -14.16 -17.27
N VAL A 89 3.20 -14.77 -17.11
CA VAL A 89 2.72 -15.13 -15.79
C VAL A 89 3.81 -16.02 -15.21
N ALA A 90 4.51 -15.55 -14.21
CA ALA A 90 5.45 -16.38 -13.50
C ALA A 90 4.63 -17.56 -12.97
N GLN A 91 4.77 -18.72 -13.63
CA GLN A 91 4.18 -19.98 -13.17
C GLN A 91 5.03 -20.46 -11.98
N GLY A 92 4.92 -19.73 -10.88
CA GLY A 92 5.33 -20.22 -9.59
C GLY A 92 4.08 -20.27 -8.72
N PRO A 93 3.83 -21.34 -7.98
CA PRO A 93 2.86 -21.30 -6.92
C PRO A 93 3.32 -20.17 -6.00
N GLY A 94 2.53 -19.07 -5.92
CA GLY A 94 2.73 -18.09 -4.88
C GLY A 94 2.86 -18.88 -3.57
N PRO A 95 3.77 -18.49 -2.66
CA PRO A 95 4.02 -19.23 -1.45
C PRO A 95 2.69 -19.50 -0.76
N VAL A 96 2.27 -20.75 -0.72
CA VAL A 96 1.14 -21.21 0.09
C VAL A 96 1.61 -21.07 1.52
N ILE A 97 1.36 -19.90 2.13
CA ILE A 97 1.57 -19.74 3.56
C ILE A 97 0.49 -20.55 4.22
N ALA A 98 0.86 -21.75 4.69
CA ALA A 98 0.02 -22.52 5.57
C ALA A 98 -0.40 -21.61 6.75
N PRO A 99 -1.67 -21.67 7.22
CA PRO A 99 -2.08 -20.90 8.37
C PRO A 99 -1.20 -21.31 9.55
N HIS A 100 -0.42 -20.35 10.07
CA HIS A 100 0.34 -20.60 11.29
C HIS A 100 -0.66 -20.85 12.42
N PRO A 101 -0.51 -21.94 13.19
CA PRO A 101 -1.28 -22.11 14.41
C PRO A 101 -0.97 -20.94 15.36
N ALA A 102 -1.99 -20.49 16.07
CA ALA A 102 -1.86 -19.41 17.05
C ALA A 102 -0.69 -19.72 18.03
N PRO A 103 0.16 -18.73 18.35
CA PRO A 103 1.30 -18.97 19.22
C PRO A 103 0.83 -19.36 20.61
N GLN A 104 1.11 -20.60 21.00
CA GLN A 104 1.06 -21.01 22.40
C GLN A 104 2.22 -20.31 23.11
N ALA A 105 1.92 -19.62 24.19
CA ALA A 105 2.90 -18.98 25.04
C ALA A 105 3.76 -20.05 25.74
N SER A 106 4.90 -20.38 25.15
CA SER A 106 5.96 -21.12 25.81
C SER A 106 7.28 -20.39 25.58
N GLY A 107 7.89 -19.97 26.69
CA GLY A 107 9.13 -19.23 26.70
C GLY A 107 10.28 -20.07 26.12
N HIS A 108 10.80 -19.60 25.00
CA HIS A 108 12.12 -20.00 24.51
C HIS A 108 12.78 -18.80 23.85
N ALA A 109 14.03 -18.58 24.21
CA ALA A 109 14.86 -17.53 23.62
C ALA A 109 14.97 -17.73 22.09
N PRO A 110 15.02 -16.64 21.29
CA PRO A 110 15.14 -16.75 19.84
C PRO A 110 16.53 -17.29 19.48
N SER A 111 16.58 -18.49 18.95
CA SER A 111 17.74 -18.97 18.20
C SER A 111 17.87 -18.15 16.92
N ALA A 112 18.95 -17.41 16.82
CA ALA A 112 19.28 -16.57 15.67
C ALA A 112 19.78 -17.43 14.51
N THR A 113 18.88 -18.00 13.74
CA THR A 113 19.11 -18.42 12.34
C THR A 113 17.75 -18.47 11.63
N SER A 114 17.19 -17.29 11.34
CA SER A 114 16.18 -17.21 10.29
C SER A 114 16.88 -17.43 8.98
N ALA A 115 16.71 -18.61 8.38
CA ALA A 115 17.08 -18.84 7.00
C ALA A 115 16.43 -17.73 6.15
N VAL A 116 17.25 -16.91 5.48
CA VAL A 116 16.78 -15.94 4.49
C VAL A 116 16.02 -16.75 3.45
N SER A 117 14.75 -16.43 3.21
CA SER A 117 13.95 -17.08 2.17
C SER A 117 14.73 -17.03 0.87
N SER A 118 14.80 -18.16 0.13
CA SER A 118 15.49 -18.26 -1.15
C SER A 118 14.93 -17.30 -2.23
N ASP A 119 13.84 -16.61 -1.94
CA ASP A 119 13.09 -15.77 -2.87
C ASP A 119 13.46 -14.28 -2.77
N VAL A 120 14.37 -13.92 -1.86
CA VAL A 120 14.84 -12.53 -1.72
C VAL A 120 15.83 -12.23 -2.85
N PRO A 121 15.65 -11.12 -3.63
CA PRO A 121 16.56 -10.78 -4.70
C PRO A 121 18.00 -10.58 -4.21
N ALA A 122 18.96 -11.13 -4.93
CA ALA A 122 20.38 -11.11 -4.53
C ALA A 122 20.96 -9.70 -4.40
N ASP A 123 20.44 -8.74 -5.17
CA ASP A 123 20.91 -7.34 -5.17
C ASP A 123 20.09 -6.43 -4.24
N LEU A 124 19.18 -6.98 -3.43
CA LEU A 124 18.37 -6.22 -2.46
C LEU A 124 19.23 -5.37 -1.54
N TYR A 125 20.33 -5.91 -1.04
CA TYR A 125 21.25 -5.24 -0.11
C TYR A 125 22.46 -4.60 -0.80
N ALA A 126 22.59 -4.77 -2.13
CA ALA A 126 23.80 -4.37 -2.87
C ALA A 126 23.53 -3.25 -3.90
N SER A 127 22.28 -2.99 -4.26
CA SER A 127 21.91 -1.97 -5.24
C SER A 127 21.22 -0.78 -4.59
N ARG A 128 21.32 0.41 -5.22
CA ARG A 128 20.58 1.61 -4.78
C ARG A 128 19.07 1.36 -4.79
N GLY A 129 18.57 0.73 -5.85
CA GLY A 129 17.17 0.40 -5.97
C GLY A 129 16.71 -0.60 -4.92
N GLY A 130 17.54 -1.62 -4.62
CA GLY A 130 17.27 -2.60 -3.57
C GLY A 130 17.21 -1.98 -2.18
N LEU A 131 18.18 -1.13 -1.83
CA LEU A 131 18.19 -0.42 -0.54
C LEU A 131 17.00 0.56 -0.43
N GLY A 132 16.66 1.27 -1.51
CA GLY A 132 15.47 2.12 -1.57
C GLY A 132 14.19 1.31 -1.41
N TYR A 133 14.09 0.17 -2.08
CA TYR A 133 12.97 -0.74 -1.91
C TYR A 133 12.84 -1.25 -0.46
N LEU A 134 13.96 -1.67 0.13
CA LEU A 134 13.99 -2.14 1.51
C LEU A 134 13.50 -1.05 2.48
N GLN A 135 13.89 0.19 2.25
CA GLN A 135 13.54 1.32 3.12
C GLN A 135 12.07 1.75 2.98
N PHE A 136 11.52 1.79 1.77
CA PHE A 136 10.23 2.44 1.49
C PHE A 136 9.11 1.47 1.11
N CYS A 137 9.42 0.25 0.68
CA CYS A 137 8.44 -0.66 0.08
C CYS A 137 8.30 -2.00 0.82
N ALA A 138 9.40 -2.52 1.40
CA ALA A 138 9.44 -3.86 1.98
C ALA A 138 8.52 -4.05 3.20
N ASP A 139 8.17 -3.00 3.92
CA ASP A 139 7.25 -3.10 5.05
C ASP A 139 5.86 -3.60 4.64
N CYS A 140 5.41 -3.23 3.44
CA CYS A 140 4.13 -3.67 2.88
C CYS A 140 4.31 -4.85 1.91
N HIS A 141 5.26 -4.73 0.99
CA HIS A 141 5.44 -5.71 -0.09
C HIS A 141 6.41 -6.84 0.26
N ARG A 142 7.04 -6.81 1.44
CA ARG A 142 8.04 -7.76 1.96
C ARG A 142 9.36 -7.74 1.16
N ALA A 143 10.41 -8.30 1.73
CA ALA A 143 11.72 -8.37 1.08
C ALA A 143 11.74 -9.31 -0.14
N ASP A 144 10.83 -10.27 -0.17
CA ASP A 144 10.63 -11.24 -1.24
C ASP A 144 9.63 -10.77 -2.32
N GLY A 145 9.04 -9.57 -2.19
CA GLY A 145 8.01 -9.07 -3.11
C GLY A 145 6.68 -9.84 -3.05
N GLY A 146 6.51 -10.76 -2.09
CA GLY A 146 5.33 -11.61 -1.98
C GLY A 146 4.09 -10.92 -1.43
N GLY A 147 4.22 -9.70 -0.89
CA GLY A 147 3.12 -8.99 -0.27
C GLY A 147 2.52 -9.72 0.94
N VAL A 148 1.29 -9.42 1.27
CA VAL A 148 0.52 -10.10 2.33
C VAL A 148 -0.88 -10.39 1.79
N LYS A 149 -1.24 -11.68 1.79
CA LYS A 149 -2.52 -12.13 1.25
C LYS A 149 -3.68 -11.30 1.83
N ASP A 150 -4.58 -10.87 0.98
CA ASP A 150 -5.77 -10.08 1.29
C ASP A 150 -5.50 -8.69 1.90
N VAL A 151 -4.22 -8.32 2.11
CA VAL A 151 -3.81 -7.04 2.69
C VAL A 151 -2.97 -6.23 1.69
N PHE A 152 -1.78 -6.71 1.33
CA PHE A 152 -0.89 -6.00 0.41
C PHE A 152 -0.64 -6.83 -0.86
N PRO A 153 -0.81 -6.25 -2.06
CA PRO A 153 -0.64 -6.99 -3.30
C PRO A 153 0.80 -7.50 -3.44
N PRO A 154 0.98 -8.71 -4.00
CA PRO A 154 2.30 -9.18 -4.37
C PRO A 154 2.86 -8.33 -5.51
N LEU A 155 4.17 -8.20 -5.54
CA LEU A 155 4.92 -7.64 -6.68
C LEU A 155 5.30 -8.74 -7.66
N ALA A 156 5.60 -9.93 -7.16
CA ALA A 156 5.84 -11.10 -7.98
C ALA A 156 4.59 -11.45 -8.80
N GLY A 157 4.73 -11.47 -10.12
CA GLY A 157 3.62 -11.70 -11.04
C GLY A 157 2.64 -10.53 -11.20
N ASN A 158 2.92 -9.38 -10.57
CA ASN A 158 2.06 -8.21 -10.67
C ASN A 158 2.05 -7.64 -12.10
N PHE A 159 0.86 -7.46 -12.63
CA PHE A 159 0.70 -7.05 -14.04
C PHE A 159 1.28 -5.66 -14.33
N SER A 160 1.29 -4.73 -13.38
CA SER A 160 1.87 -3.41 -13.60
C SER A 160 3.39 -3.48 -13.73
N LEU A 161 4.05 -4.39 -12.98
CA LEU A 161 5.48 -4.65 -13.12
C LEU A 161 5.82 -5.41 -14.41
N GLN A 162 4.90 -6.23 -14.90
CA GLN A 162 5.03 -6.98 -16.16
C GLN A 162 4.86 -6.08 -17.39
N SER A 163 4.24 -4.91 -17.27
CA SER A 163 4.02 -4.00 -18.38
C SER A 163 5.33 -3.43 -18.92
N GLN A 164 5.46 -3.32 -20.25
CA GLN A 164 6.57 -2.58 -20.88
C GLN A 164 6.46 -1.07 -20.61
N ASP A 165 5.24 -0.55 -20.56
CA ASP A 165 4.98 0.86 -20.24
C ASP A 165 4.96 1.06 -18.71
N PRO A 166 5.91 1.78 -18.12
CA PRO A 166 6.00 2.00 -16.68
C PRO A 166 5.13 3.16 -16.17
N SER A 167 4.28 3.78 -17.00
CA SER A 167 3.53 4.98 -16.64
C SER A 167 2.74 4.80 -15.35
N THR A 168 2.01 3.68 -15.20
CA THR A 168 1.27 3.36 -13.97
C THR A 168 2.20 3.28 -12.75
N LEU A 169 3.36 2.65 -12.87
CA LEU A 169 4.31 2.52 -11.76
C LEU A 169 4.85 3.88 -11.32
N ILE A 170 5.22 4.73 -12.27
CA ILE A 170 5.72 6.08 -11.98
C ILE A 170 4.60 6.91 -11.35
N HIS A 171 3.38 6.83 -11.87
CA HIS A 171 2.22 7.52 -11.32
C HIS A 171 1.95 7.09 -9.87
N LEU A 172 1.93 5.77 -9.59
CA LEU A 172 1.75 5.22 -8.25
C LEU A 172 2.79 5.76 -7.26
N MET A 173 4.05 5.86 -7.67
CA MET A 173 5.10 6.41 -6.81
C MET A 173 4.93 7.89 -6.53
N LEU A 174 4.45 8.67 -7.50
CA LEU A 174 4.34 10.12 -7.37
C LEU A 174 3.04 10.58 -6.70
N ALA A 175 1.92 9.93 -7.01
CA ALA A 175 0.60 10.32 -6.52
C ALA A 175 0.04 9.42 -5.42
N GLY A 176 0.63 8.23 -5.24
CA GLY A 176 0.05 7.20 -4.39
C GLY A 176 -1.16 6.53 -5.03
N TRP A 177 -1.82 5.69 -4.27
CA TRP A 177 -3.00 4.97 -4.72
C TRP A 177 -3.91 4.57 -3.56
N LYS A 178 -5.20 4.54 -3.82
CA LYS A 178 -6.21 4.09 -2.87
C LYS A 178 -7.07 3.00 -3.51
N ALA A 179 -7.23 1.89 -2.79
CA ALA A 179 -8.09 0.79 -3.23
C ALA A 179 -9.56 1.21 -3.27
N PRO A 180 -10.37 0.58 -4.15
CA PRO A 180 -11.82 0.78 -4.10
C PRO A 180 -12.38 0.29 -2.76
N VAL A 181 -13.36 1.02 -2.24
CA VAL A 181 -14.19 0.57 -1.12
C VAL A 181 -15.23 -0.40 -1.68
N THR A 182 -15.20 -1.64 -1.22
CA THR A 182 -16.14 -2.67 -1.65
C THR A 182 -16.84 -3.32 -0.46
N GLN A 183 -17.92 -4.04 -0.72
CA GLN A 183 -18.65 -4.78 0.33
C GLN A 183 -17.75 -5.80 1.04
N SER A 184 -16.83 -6.42 0.31
CA SER A 184 -15.84 -7.37 0.87
C SER A 184 -14.67 -6.67 1.57
N HIS A 185 -14.39 -5.40 1.26
CA HIS A 185 -13.27 -4.62 1.79
C HIS A 185 -13.73 -3.20 2.11
N ALA A 186 -14.43 -3.04 3.22
CA ALA A 186 -14.99 -1.76 3.66
C ALA A 186 -13.92 -0.72 4.07
N ARG A 187 -12.70 -1.17 4.36
CA ARG A 187 -11.55 -0.30 4.65
C ARG A 187 -10.57 -0.36 3.50
N PRO A 188 -10.46 0.70 2.68
CA PRO A 188 -9.55 0.71 1.55
C PRO A 188 -8.11 0.75 2.04
N LEU A 189 -7.27 -0.06 1.41
CA LEU A 189 -5.82 0.06 1.55
C LEU A 189 -5.33 1.24 0.73
N THR A 190 -4.26 1.87 1.20
CA THR A 190 -3.65 3.01 0.52
C THR A 190 -2.16 2.73 0.34
N MET A 191 -1.66 2.90 -0.87
CA MET A 191 -0.24 3.04 -1.13
C MET A 191 0.11 4.52 -1.01
N PRO A 192 0.99 4.91 -0.09
CA PRO A 192 1.37 6.32 0.05
C PRO A 192 2.12 6.80 -1.19
N ALA A 193 2.06 8.10 -1.44
CA ALA A 193 2.92 8.73 -2.43
C ALA A 193 4.36 8.88 -1.89
N PHE A 194 5.33 8.73 -2.78
CA PHE A 194 6.75 8.91 -2.51
C PHE A 194 7.31 10.11 -3.29
N ALA A 195 6.47 11.14 -3.48
CA ALA A 195 6.82 12.34 -4.23
C ALA A 195 8.00 13.12 -3.65
N GLN A 196 8.34 12.90 -2.37
CA GLN A 196 9.53 13.46 -1.71
C GLN A 196 10.85 12.87 -2.19
N LEU A 197 10.83 11.68 -2.82
CA LEU A 197 12.04 11.06 -3.37
C LEU A 197 12.49 11.78 -4.65
N LYS A 198 13.80 11.76 -4.89
CA LYS A 198 14.37 12.27 -6.14
C LYS A 198 13.96 11.37 -7.31
N ASP A 199 13.86 11.96 -8.50
CA ASP A 199 13.46 11.22 -9.70
C ASP A 199 14.36 10.03 -10.01
N ALA A 200 15.66 10.15 -9.72
CA ALA A 200 16.62 9.05 -9.86
C ALA A 200 16.38 7.92 -8.85
N GLU A 201 16.03 8.25 -7.60
CA GLU A 201 15.73 7.26 -6.56
C GLU A 201 14.47 6.46 -6.91
N ILE A 202 13.42 7.14 -7.39
CA ILE A 202 12.21 6.48 -7.88
C ILE A 202 12.53 5.55 -9.05
N ALA A 203 13.31 6.01 -10.01
CA ALA A 203 13.72 5.20 -11.15
C ALA A 203 14.52 3.95 -10.71
N ASP A 204 15.48 4.10 -9.79
CA ASP A 204 16.28 3.00 -9.25
C ASP A 204 15.42 1.95 -8.55
N ILE A 205 14.48 2.38 -7.70
CA ILE A 205 13.54 1.49 -6.97
C ILE A 205 12.65 0.73 -7.95
N LEU A 206 12.07 1.43 -8.92
CA LEU A 206 11.18 0.80 -9.91
C LEU A 206 11.93 -0.18 -10.81
N ASN A 207 13.15 0.16 -11.22
CA ASN A 207 14.00 -0.73 -12.02
C ASN A 207 14.40 -1.97 -11.22
N PHE A 208 14.73 -1.83 -9.93
CA PHE A 208 14.96 -2.96 -9.05
C PHE A 208 13.72 -3.87 -8.97
N ALA A 209 12.54 -3.31 -8.67
CA ALA A 209 11.31 -4.09 -8.55
C ALA A 209 10.95 -4.82 -9.86
N ARG A 210 11.12 -4.16 -11.01
CA ARG A 210 10.83 -4.75 -12.33
C ARG A 210 11.79 -5.88 -12.67
N ARG A 211 13.08 -5.76 -12.34
CA ARG A 211 14.06 -6.83 -12.55
C ARG A 211 13.82 -8.02 -11.62
N SER A 212 13.44 -7.74 -10.37
CA SER A 212 13.27 -8.78 -9.35
C SER A 212 12.00 -9.59 -9.53
N TRP A 213 10.88 -8.94 -9.86
CA TRP A 213 9.56 -9.57 -9.84
C TRP A 213 8.71 -9.32 -11.10
N GLY A 214 9.19 -8.47 -12.00
CA GLY A 214 8.54 -8.16 -13.25
C GLY A 214 9.08 -9.00 -14.41
N ARG A 215 9.40 -8.34 -15.51
CA ARG A 215 9.93 -8.93 -16.73
C ARG A 215 11.43 -8.74 -16.84
N ALA A 216 12.15 -9.81 -17.17
CA ALA A 216 13.59 -9.76 -17.38
C ALA A 216 14.00 -8.82 -18.56
N ASP A 217 13.13 -8.71 -19.58
CA ASP A 217 13.31 -7.86 -20.76
C ASP A 217 12.64 -6.47 -20.63
N ALA A 218 12.24 -6.08 -19.42
CA ALA A 218 11.67 -4.77 -19.18
C ALA A 218 12.70 -3.68 -19.46
N ARG A 219 12.33 -2.68 -20.30
CA ARG A 219 13.19 -1.54 -20.53
C ARG A 219 13.47 -0.77 -19.23
N GLU A 220 14.63 -0.17 -19.14
CA GLU A 220 15.00 0.65 -18.00
C GLU A 220 14.17 1.95 -17.94
N ILE A 221 13.79 2.33 -16.74
CA ILE A 221 13.15 3.60 -16.43
C ILE A 221 14.23 4.62 -16.12
N HIS A 222 14.21 5.76 -16.79
CA HIS A 222 15.16 6.84 -16.55
C HIS A 222 14.55 7.94 -15.69
N ALA A 223 15.38 8.62 -14.90
CA ALA A 223 14.95 9.75 -14.05
C ALA A 223 14.18 10.83 -14.83
N ARG A 224 14.52 11.07 -16.10
CA ARG A 224 13.81 12.02 -16.98
C ARG A 224 12.33 11.67 -17.21
N GLU A 225 11.98 10.39 -17.19
CA GLU A 225 10.58 9.93 -17.35
C GLU A 225 9.80 10.21 -16.07
N VAL A 226 10.41 9.95 -14.92
CA VAL A 226 9.84 10.31 -13.62
C VAL A 226 9.64 11.81 -13.51
N GLN A 227 10.63 12.61 -13.91
CA GLN A 227 10.54 14.07 -13.93
C GLN A 227 9.43 14.56 -14.86
N SER A 228 9.31 13.97 -16.06
CA SER A 228 8.24 14.33 -17.00
C SER A 228 6.85 14.07 -16.42
N MET A 229 6.66 12.89 -15.80
CA MET A 229 5.42 12.53 -15.13
C MET A 229 5.12 13.47 -13.96
N ARG A 230 6.11 13.76 -13.11
CA ARG A 230 5.97 14.70 -12.00
C ARG A 230 5.46 16.06 -12.47
N LYS A 231 6.06 16.63 -13.51
CA LYS A 231 5.61 17.92 -14.10
C LYS A 231 4.17 17.86 -14.60
N GLN A 232 3.76 16.74 -15.20
CA GLN A 232 2.38 16.56 -15.67
C GLN A 232 1.38 16.49 -14.52
N LEU A 233 1.71 15.75 -13.44
CA LEU A 233 0.88 15.64 -12.25
C LEU A 233 0.80 16.96 -11.49
N ASP A 234 1.93 17.68 -11.35
CA ASP A 234 1.97 19.01 -10.75
C ASP A 234 1.06 20.01 -11.49
N ALA A 235 1.11 20.01 -12.83
CA ALA A 235 0.28 20.87 -13.65
C ALA A 235 -1.22 20.58 -13.52
N LYS A 236 -1.59 19.35 -13.18
CA LYS A 236 -2.97 18.93 -12.95
C LYS A 236 -3.41 19.06 -11.49
N GLY A 237 -2.49 19.36 -10.56
CA GLY A 237 -2.73 19.33 -9.13
C GLY A 237 -2.92 17.92 -8.56
N GLU A 238 -2.46 16.91 -9.29
CA GLU A 238 -2.55 15.49 -8.91
C GLU A 238 -1.31 14.99 -8.17
N SER A 239 -0.21 15.77 -8.15
CA SER A 239 0.94 15.45 -7.31
C SER A 239 0.56 15.46 -5.85
N ALA A 240 1.07 14.48 -5.11
CA ALA A 240 1.03 14.57 -3.67
C ALA A 240 1.76 15.84 -3.25
N ARG A 241 1.04 16.75 -2.59
CA ARG A 241 1.65 17.99 -2.10
C ARG A 241 2.75 17.65 -1.10
N PRO A 242 3.88 18.36 -1.12
CA PRO A 242 4.81 18.31 -0.01
C PRO A 242 4.03 18.51 1.27
N PHE A 243 4.27 17.67 2.23
CA PHE A 243 3.50 17.67 3.45
C PHE A 243 3.68 19.04 4.16
N GLU A 244 2.58 19.76 4.32
CA GLU A 244 2.53 20.92 5.23
C GLU A 244 2.21 20.39 6.63
N THR A 245 3.08 20.71 7.58
CA THR A 245 2.86 20.38 8.99
C THR A 245 1.54 20.97 9.47
N PRO A 246 0.57 20.16 9.93
CA PRO A 246 -0.67 20.69 10.49
C PRO A 246 -0.34 21.61 11.66
N ARG A 247 -0.93 22.80 11.67
CA ARG A 247 -0.84 23.70 12.81
C ARG A 247 -1.85 23.24 13.87
N LEU A 248 -1.41 23.04 15.10
CA LEU A 248 -2.33 22.68 16.20
C LEU A 248 -3.49 23.66 16.32
N ALA A 249 -3.24 24.95 16.12
CA ALA A 249 -4.29 25.97 16.13
C ALA A 249 -5.38 25.73 15.06
N ALA A 250 -5.05 25.19 13.89
CA ALA A 250 -6.03 24.89 12.85
C ALA A 250 -6.97 23.73 13.24
N MET A 251 -6.60 22.92 14.23
CA MET A 251 -7.46 21.86 14.73
C MET A 251 -8.70 22.41 15.47
N LEU A 252 -8.65 23.66 15.93
CA LEU A 252 -9.78 24.30 16.61
C LEU A 252 -10.94 24.63 15.65
N ASP A 253 -10.66 24.72 14.36
CA ASP A 253 -11.65 25.01 13.32
C ASP A 253 -12.36 23.75 12.80
N GLU A 254 -11.92 22.58 13.22
CA GLU A 254 -12.48 21.30 12.80
C GLU A 254 -13.73 20.89 13.62
N SER A 255 -14.65 20.20 13.00
CA SER A 255 -15.89 19.73 13.64
C SER A 255 -15.67 18.79 14.84
N ASN A 256 -14.51 18.12 14.86
CA ASN A 256 -14.05 17.21 15.91
C ASN A 256 -12.87 17.79 16.71
N ALA A 257 -12.78 19.13 16.81
CA ALA A 257 -11.69 19.84 17.48
C ALA A 257 -11.32 19.29 18.86
N LYS A 258 -12.32 18.95 19.69
CA LYS A 258 -12.07 18.40 21.04
C LYS A 258 -11.27 17.09 21.00
N GLN A 259 -11.60 16.19 20.07
CA GLN A 259 -10.90 14.90 19.89
C GLN A 259 -9.48 15.14 19.37
N LEU A 260 -9.30 16.06 18.42
CA LEU A 260 -7.99 16.38 17.86
C LEU A 260 -7.07 17.01 18.92
N VAL A 261 -7.58 17.98 19.69
CA VAL A 261 -6.82 18.61 20.79
C VAL A 261 -6.49 17.57 21.87
N TYR A 262 -7.42 16.70 22.23
CA TYR A 262 -7.16 15.63 23.19
C TYR A 262 -6.08 14.65 22.66
N GLY A 263 -6.12 14.28 21.39
CA GLY A 263 -5.09 13.48 20.74
C GLY A 263 -3.71 14.13 20.77
N ALA A 264 -3.64 15.43 20.51
CA ALA A 264 -2.40 16.21 20.62
C ALA A 264 -1.86 16.22 22.07
N ARG A 265 -2.73 16.43 23.04
CA ARG A 265 -2.37 16.37 24.48
C ARG A 265 -1.88 14.97 24.87
N LEU A 266 -2.55 13.90 24.44
CA LEU A 266 -2.09 12.54 24.68
C LEU A 266 -0.65 12.33 24.19
N ASN A 267 -0.27 12.98 23.11
CA ASN A 267 1.08 12.90 22.58
C ASN A 267 2.12 13.59 23.43
N ILE A 268 1.78 14.78 23.94
CA ILE A 268 2.70 15.66 24.69
C ILE A 268 2.70 15.31 26.18
N GLU A 269 1.55 14.92 26.72
CA GLU A 269 1.29 14.68 28.13
C GLU A 269 0.95 13.20 28.41
N THR A 270 1.48 12.26 27.62
CA THR A 270 1.11 10.81 27.67
C THR A 270 1.20 10.25 29.08
N ARG A 271 2.29 10.54 29.78
CA ARG A 271 2.53 10.06 31.15
C ARG A 271 1.49 10.57 32.14
N ASP A 272 1.14 11.85 32.02
CA ASP A 272 0.24 12.51 32.98
C ASP A 272 -1.22 12.10 32.75
N LEU A 273 -1.59 11.91 31.48
CA LEU A 273 -2.94 11.48 31.08
C LEU A 273 -3.15 9.97 31.22
N LEU A 274 -2.09 9.17 31.08
CA LEU A 274 -2.14 7.71 31.11
C LEU A 274 -1.13 7.12 32.14
N PRO A 275 -1.16 7.54 33.41
CA PRO A 275 -0.14 7.16 34.40
C PRO A 275 -0.12 5.65 34.71
N ARG A 276 -1.21 4.94 34.43
CA ARG A 276 -1.29 3.47 34.61
C ARG A 276 -0.67 2.69 33.44
N ASN A 277 -0.48 3.34 32.30
CA ASN A 277 -0.01 2.71 31.06
C ASN A 277 1.43 3.09 30.72
N VAL A 278 1.99 4.13 31.35
CA VAL A 278 3.37 4.59 31.15
C VAL A 278 4.21 4.25 32.38
N GLY A 279 5.22 3.42 32.19
CA GLY A 279 6.09 2.93 33.31
C GLY A 279 7.41 3.71 33.47
N ASN A 280 7.64 4.76 32.67
CA ASN A 280 8.83 5.60 32.74
C ASN A 280 8.48 7.09 32.59
N ALA A 281 9.48 7.97 32.33
CA ALA A 281 9.28 9.40 32.24
C ALA A 281 9.02 9.90 30.80
N LEU A 282 8.76 8.98 29.83
CA LEU A 282 8.61 9.36 28.43
C LEU A 282 7.16 9.67 28.07
N ASN A 283 7.00 10.57 27.12
CA ASN A 283 5.77 10.84 26.38
C ASN A 283 5.97 10.39 24.92
N CYS A 284 4.89 10.26 24.14
CA CYS A 284 5.01 9.99 22.71
C CYS A 284 5.89 11.02 22.00
N ALA A 285 5.72 12.31 22.34
CA ALA A 285 6.50 13.43 21.84
C ALA A 285 8.00 13.34 22.18
N SER A 286 8.42 12.53 23.14
CA SER A 286 9.85 12.32 23.44
C SER A 286 10.61 11.67 22.27
N CYS A 287 9.92 10.88 21.44
CA CYS A 287 10.47 10.29 20.21
C CYS A 287 9.86 10.91 18.96
N HIS A 288 8.58 11.29 19.02
CA HIS A 288 7.84 11.89 17.92
C HIS A 288 7.83 13.41 18.07
N LEU A 289 8.94 14.04 17.70
CA LEU A 289 9.22 15.43 17.99
C LEU A 289 8.11 16.38 17.48
N ASN A 290 7.81 17.39 18.30
CA ASN A 290 6.75 18.36 18.05
C ASN A 290 5.40 17.69 17.72
N ALA A 291 4.99 16.74 18.55
CA ALA A 291 3.79 15.91 18.38
C ALA A 291 3.73 15.19 17.03
N GLY A 292 4.87 14.70 16.54
CA GLY A 292 4.95 13.95 15.29
C GLY A 292 4.85 14.79 14.01
N THR A 293 5.22 16.06 14.10
CA THR A 293 5.13 16.99 12.97
C THR A 293 6.50 17.38 12.37
N VAL A 294 7.61 16.90 12.93
CA VAL A 294 8.96 17.17 12.43
C VAL A 294 9.38 16.07 11.46
N ALA A 295 9.73 16.42 10.23
CA ALA A 295 10.04 15.50 9.15
C ALA A 295 11.10 14.43 9.52
N ASP A 296 12.17 14.83 10.19
CA ASP A 296 13.27 13.95 10.60
C ASP A 296 13.16 13.47 12.06
N GLY A 297 12.05 13.75 12.73
CA GLY A 297 11.78 13.44 14.13
C GLY A 297 10.71 12.39 14.33
N SER A 298 10.74 11.28 13.61
CA SER A 298 9.73 10.21 13.64
C SER A 298 8.31 10.74 13.41
N PRO A 299 8.00 11.34 12.27
CA PRO A 299 6.72 12.00 12.03
C PRO A 299 5.55 11.01 12.00
N TYR A 300 4.35 11.49 12.39
CA TYR A 300 3.09 10.74 12.20
C TYR A 300 2.48 10.89 10.81
N ILE A 301 3.09 11.71 9.99
CA ILE A 301 2.61 12.08 8.67
C ILE A 301 2.55 10.85 7.79
N GLY A 302 1.37 10.57 7.25
CA GLY A 302 1.16 9.40 6.42
C GLY A 302 1.13 8.07 7.17
N VAL A 303 1.36 8.05 8.49
CA VAL A 303 1.38 6.83 9.30
C VAL A 303 0.13 5.96 9.12
N SER A 304 -1.04 6.57 8.98
CA SER A 304 -2.29 5.83 8.73
C SER A 304 -2.28 5.06 7.40
N ALA A 305 -1.46 5.47 6.44
CA ALA A 305 -1.32 4.77 5.16
C ALA A 305 -0.44 3.51 5.25
N PHE A 306 0.38 3.38 6.31
CA PHE A 306 1.24 2.22 6.53
C PHE A 306 0.58 1.11 7.36
N PHE A 307 -0.60 1.36 7.92
CA PHE A 307 -1.31 0.39 8.75
C PHE A 307 -2.70 0.06 8.18
N PRO A 308 -3.08 -1.24 8.22
CA PRO A 308 -2.34 -2.37 8.76
C PRO A 308 -1.06 -2.67 7.95
N GLY A 309 0.05 -3.00 8.62
CA GLY A 309 1.35 -3.24 8.01
C GLY A 309 2.00 -4.53 8.53
N TYR A 310 2.80 -5.20 7.70
CA TYR A 310 3.55 -6.36 8.13
C TYR A 310 4.72 -5.93 9.03
N ALA A 311 4.76 -6.45 10.23
CA ALA A 311 5.85 -6.21 11.19
C ALA A 311 6.80 -7.43 11.22
N PRO A 312 8.00 -7.37 10.60
CA PRO A 312 8.92 -8.51 10.51
C PRO A 312 9.27 -9.09 11.89
N ARG A 313 9.47 -8.22 12.90
CA ARG A 313 9.78 -8.65 14.27
C ARG A 313 8.62 -9.35 14.97
N ALA A 314 7.39 -9.09 14.56
CA ALA A 314 6.19 -9.73 15.09
C ALA A 314 5.77 -10.94 14.25
N GLY A 315 6.32 -11.12 13.05
CA GLY A 315 5.97 -12.18 12.11
C GLY A 315 4.52 -12.12 11.62
N ARG A 316 3.83 -10.98 11.78
CA ARG A 316 2.41 -10.81 11.44
C ARG A 316 2.08 -9.40 10.97
N VAL A 317 0.93 -9.25 10.35
CA VAL A 317 0.34 -7.93 10.11
C VAL A 317 -0.14 -7.35 11.43
N ILE A 318 0.20 -6.09 11.66
CA ILE A 318 -0.22 -5.33 12.84
C ILE A 318 -1.04 -4.12 12.43
N THR A 319 -1.97 -3.73 13.27
CA THR A 319 -2.73 -2.49 13.13
C THR A 319 -1.96 -1.30 13.71
N LEU A 320 -2.45 -0.09 13.49
CA LEU A 320 -1.90 1.11 14.13
C LEU A 320 -2.02 1.02 15.67
N GLU A 321 -3.12 0.47 16.18
CA GLU A 321 -3.35 0.24 17.61
C GLU A 321 -2.31 -0.74 18.19
N ASP A 322 -2.04 -1.85 17.47
CA ASP A 322 -0.97 -2.78 17.84
C ASP A 322 0.39 -2.08 17.92
N ARG A 323 0.67 -1.19 16.94
CA ARG A 323 1.91 -0.42 16.90
C ARG A 323 2.04 0.52 18.09
N ILE A 324 0.96 1.26 18.39
CA ILE A 324 0.91 2.17 19.55
C ILE A 324 1.08 1.38 20.85
N ASN A 325 0.34 0.28 21.02
CA ASN A 325 0.47 -0.60 22.18
C ASN A 325 1.86 -1.21 22.32
N GLY A 326 2.54 -1.47 21.18
CA GLY A 326 3.94 -1.87 21.17
C GLY A 326 4.88 -0.81 21.75
N CYS A 327 4.56 0.49 21.61
CA CYS A 327 5.32 1.57 22.23
C CYS A 327 5.09 1.63 23.75
N PHE A 328 3.86 1.49 24.22
CA PHE A 328 3.57 1.39 25.66
C PHE A 328 4.34 0.23 26.32
N LEU A 329 4.30 -0.95 25.70
CA LEU A 329 4.96 -2.14 26.24
C LEU A 329 6.50 -2.04 26.24
N ARG A 330 7.09 -1.52 25.18
CA ARG A 330 8.55 -1.56 24.98
C ARG A 330 9.23 -0.24 25.31
N SER A 331 8.82 0.85 24.62
CA SER A 331 9.49 2.14 24.76
C SER A 331 9.14 2.83 26.09
N MET A 332 7.91 2.70 26.53
CA MET A 332 7.41 3.34 27.75
C MET A 332 7.43 2.42 28.96
N ASN A 333 7.89 1.16 28.82
CA ASN A 333 7.98 0.18 29.90
C ASN A 333 6.68 0.07 30.72
N GLY A 334 5.54 0.11 30.04
CA GLY A 334 4.23 0.20 30.66
C GLY A 334 3.28 -0.93 30.28
N LYS A 335 2.00 -0.63 30.23
CA LYS A 335 0.92 -1.58 29.91
C LYS A 335 0.17 -1.13 28.67
N PRO A 336 -0.31 -2.07 27.83
CA PRO A 336 -1.09 -1.71 26.66
C PRO A 336 -2.41 -1.06 27.05
N LEU A 337 -2.95 -0.24 26.15
CA LEU A 337 -4.32 0.25 26.23
C LEU A 337 -5.28 -0.87 25.82
N PRO A 338 -6.45 -0.97 26.43
CA PRO A 338 -7.49 -1.89 26.00
C PRO A 338 -7.95 -1.55 24.56
N ALA A 339 -8.18 -2.56 23.75
CA ALA A 339 -8.60 -2.38 22.36
C ALA A 339 -9.92 -1.58 22.19
N VAL A 340 -10.78 -1.62 23.22
CA VAL A 340 -12.09 -0.93 23.22
C VAL A 340 -11.95 0.58 23.39
N ASP A 341 -10.91 1.05 24.06
CA ASP A 341 -10.69 2.47 24.35
C ASP A 341 -10.19 3.24 23.14
N PHE A 342 -9.61 2.54 22.16
CA PHE A 342 -9.10 3.12 20.93
C PHE A 342 -10.20 3.47 19.93
N LEU A 343 -11.28 2.69 19.88
CA LEU A 343 -12.33 2.84 18.86
C LEU A 343 -13.52 3.68 19.34
N ARG A 344 -13.69 3.87 20.64
CA ARG A 344 -14.89 4.53 21.19
C ARG A 344 -14.65 5.94 21.70
N GLY A 345 -13.41 6.45 21.64
CA GLY A 345 -13.08 7.69 22.33
C GLY A 345 -13.57 7.58 23.77
N ALA A 346 -12.71 7.16 24.70
CA ALA A 346 -13.13 7.00 26.10
C ALA A 346 -14.00 8.20 26.50
N PRO A 347 -15.16 8.01 27.10
CA PRO A 347 -15.92 9.14 27.63
C PRO A 347 -14.99 9.90 28.56
N LEU A 348 -14.74 11.17 28.25
CA LEU A 348 -13.99 12.04 29.11
C LEU A 348 -14.63 11.93 30.49
N GLY A 349 -13.91 11.31 31.45
CA GLY A 349 -14.39 11.15 32.81
C GLY A 349 -14.84 12.52 33.35
N PRO A 350 -15.88 12.61 34.19
CA PRO A 350 -16.28 13.87 34.79
C PRO A 350 -15.14 14.41 35.62
N GLY A 351 -14.41 15.42 35.09
CA GLY A 351 -13.30 16.05 35.80
C GLY A 351 -12.09 16.44 34.97
N THR A 352 -12.08 16.21 33.63
CA THR A 352 -11.01 16.69 32.76
C THR A 352 -11.53 17.79 31.84
N VAL A 353 -11.64 18.99 32.36
CA VAL A 353 -11.71 20.24 31.60
C VAL A 353 -10.49 21.06 31.98
#